data_1d430d75e1232de7292c28d490c5871c
#
_entry.id   1d430d75e1232de7292c28d490c5871c
#
_cell.length_a   1.000
_cell.length_b   1.000
_cell.length_c   1.000
_cell.angle_alpha   90.00
_cell.angle_beta   90.00
_cell.angle_gamma   90.00
#
_symmetry.space_group_name_H-M   'P 1'
#
loop_
_entity.id
_entity.type
_entity.pdbx_description
1 polymer ?
#
loop_
_entity_poly.entity_id
_entity_poly.type
_entity_poly.pdbx_seq_one_letter_code
_entity_poly.pdbx_strand_id
1 'polypeptide(L)'
;MKRKFPKTLFALPICSSTFTRMSNKHILSTLVSSLLIPQVSAAVTSKPNILFVISDDQSYPHASAYGSSLVKTPGFDLVAQNGWLFNNAFVTSPGSSPSRASILTGLYPWQIEEAGTHASSFPIDYECFPDLLEEAGYYIGYTGKGWGPGNWKISGRRRNPAGPEYNKRRIRPPYKGISNINYSQNFKDFLHDREGKQPFYFWVGANEPHRPYEKDSWEKADKRLVDVEVPPFL
;
A
#
# COMPACT_ATOMS: atom_id res chain seq x y z
N MET A 1 -16.31 -11.25 -19.95
CA MET A 1 -16.68 -12.49 -19.24
C MET A 1 -16.24 -12.33 -17.78
N LYS A 2 -17.16 -11.95 -16.89
CA LYS A 2 -16.84 -11.66 -15.48
C LYS A 2 -16.48 -12.94 -14.76
N ARG A 3 -15.23 -13.15 -14.39
CA ARG A 3 -14.82 -14.25 -13.52
C ARG A 3 -15.21 -13.93 -12.08
N LYS A 4 -16.32 -14.52 -11.61
CA LYS A 4 -16.72 -14.50 -10.22
C LYS A 4 -15.92 -15.55 -9.45
N PHE A 5 -15.20 -15.14 -8.41
CA PHE A 5 -14.65 -16.08 -7.44
C PHE A 5 -15.77 -16.73 -6.62
N PRO A 6 -15.68 -18.02 -6.30
CA PRO A 6 -16.70 -18.67 -5.49
C PRO A 6 -16.63 -18.16 -4.05
N LYS A 7 -17.73 -17.59 -3.57
CA LYS A 7 -17.94 -17.31 -2.14
C LYS A 7 -18.23 -18.63 -1.45
N THR A 8 -17.25 -19.23 -0.82
CA THR A 8 -17.46 -20.40 0.03
C THR A 8 -18.08 -19.96 1.34
N LEU A 9 -19.39 -20.12 1.45
CA LEU A 9 -20.13 -19.91 2.68
C LEU A 9 -19.92 -21.15 3.57
N PHE A 10 -19.23 -21.01 4.69
CA PHE A 10 -19.21 -22.05 5.73
C PHE A 10 -20.52 -21.97 6.50
N ALA A 11 -21.41 -22.93 6.25
CA ALA A 11 -22.59 -23.16 7.05
C ALA A 11 -22.22 -24.08 8.23
N LEU A 12 -22.38 -23.58 9.45
CA LEU A 12 -22.30 -24.40 10.66
C LEU A 12 -23.57 -25.25 10.79
N PRO A 13 -23.49 -26.52 11.22
CA PRO A 13 -24.66 -27.37 11.37
C PRO A 13 -25.50 -26.95 12.58
N ILE A 14 -26.79 -26.74 12.36
CA ILE A 14 -27.78 -26.54 13.39
C ILE A 14 -28.09 -27.93 14.00
N CYS A 15 -27.74 -28.09 15.27
CA CYS A 15 -28.07 -29.28 16.05
C CYS A 15 -29.54 -29.18 16.47
N SER A 16 -30.42 -30.00 15.88
CA SER A 16 -31.80 -30.15 16.29
C SER A 16 -31.86 -31.10 17.47
N SER A 17 -32.14 -30.59 18.66
CA SER A 17 -32.50 -31.43 19.82
C SER A 17 -33.98 -31.60 19.90
N THR A 18 -34.41 -32.84 19.75
CA THR A 18 -35.77 -33.36 19.96
C THR A 18 -36.18 -33.19 21.42
N PHE A 19 -37.21 -32.43 21.64
CA PHE A 19 -37.87 -32.31 22.97
C PHE A 19 -38.75 -33.51 23.23
N THR A 20 -38.39 -34.37 24.17
CA THR A 20 -39.25 -35.37 24.77
C THR A 20 -39.98 -34.75 25.98
N ARG A 21 -41.30 -34.77 25.91
CA ARG A 21 -42.22 -34.27 26.93
C ARG A 21 -42.29 -35.24 28.11
N MET A 22 -41.80 -34.87 29.27
CA MET A 22 -42.12 -35.59 30.52
C MET A 22 -42.92 -34.71 31.48
N SER A 23 -44.00 -35.30 31.98
CA SER A 23 -45.02 -34.72 32.85
C SER A 23 -44.65 -34.84 34.33
N ASN A 24 -44.99 -33.81 35.07
CA ASN A 24 -45.42 -33.71 36.46
C ASN A 24 -44.44 -33.67 37.63
N LYS A 25 -44.59 -32.50 38.30
CA LYS A 25 -44.68 -32.28 39.79
C LYS A 25 -43.48 -32.67 40.62
N HIS A 26 -42.75 -31.68 41.06
CA HIS A 26 -42.56 -31.30 42.46
C HIS A 26 -41.56 -30.19 42.63
N ILE A 27 -42.00 -29.16 43.35
CA ILE A 27 -41.31 -28.35 44.36
C ILE A 27 -40.09 -27.50 43.89
N LEU A 28 -40.43 -26.21 43.73
CA LEU A 28 -39.79 -25.02 44.22
C LEU A 28 -38.44 -25.22 44.94
N SER A 29 -37.36 -24.97 44.28
CA SER A 29 -36.13 -24.49 44.88
C SER A 29 -35.45 -23.55 43.90
N THR A 30 -35.55 -22.29 44.18
CA THR A 30 -34.99 -21.16 43.45
C THR A 30 -33.44 -21.20 43.59
N LEU A 31 -32.77 -21.76 42.61
CA LEU A 31 -31.36 -21.47 42.38
C LEU A 31 -31.26 -20.70 41.08
N VAL A 32 -31.34 -19.39 41.17
CA VAL A 32 -30.90 -18.46 40.14
C VAL A 32 -29.38 -18.56 40.10
N SER A 33 -28.89 -19.54 39.40
CA SER A 33 -27.52 -19.54 38.91
C SER A 33 -27.43 -18.47 37.83
N SER A 34 -27.03 -17.27 38.24
CA SER A 34 -26.59 -16.24 37.32
C SER A 34 -25.42 -16.81 36.52
N LEU A 35 -25.71 -17.32 35.31
CA LEU A 35 -24.71 -17.54 34.29
C LEU A 35 -24.07 -16.18 33.96
N LEU A 36 -22.97 -15.88 34.60
CA LEU A 36 -22.00 -14.90 34.16
C LEU A 36 -21.46 -15.42 32.81
N ILE A 37 -22.20 -15.12 31.73
CA ILE A 37 -21.64 -15.21 30.40
C ILE A 37 -20.56 -14.15 30.36
N PRO A 38 -19.25 -14.52 30.24
CA PRO A 38 -18.24 -13.52 30.03
C PRO A 38 -18.62 -12.83 28.72
N GLN A 39 -19.02 -11.56 28.79
CA GLN A 39 -19.09 -10.72 27.61
C GLN A 39 -17.64 -10.63 27.10
N VAL A 40 -17.32 -11.45 26.12
CA VAL A 40 -16.15 -11.21 25.27
C VAL A 40 -16.43 -9.91 24.57
N SER A 41 -16.03 -8.83 25.22
CA SER A 41 -15.95 -7.52 24.57
C SER A 41 -14.97 -7.71 23.41
N ALA A 42 -15.49 -7.90 22.21
CA ALA A 42 -14.68 -7.84 21.02
C ALA A 42 -14.04 -6.45 21.05
N ALA A 43 -12.77 -6.40 21.37
CA ALA A 43 -12.01 -5.16 21.26
C ALA A 43 -12.23 -4.69 19.83
N VAL A 44 -12.90 -3.57 19.68
CA VAL A 44 -13.03 -2.90 18.38
C VAL A 44 -11.60 -2.54 17.99
N THR A 45 -10.95 -3.43 17.26
CA THR A 45 -9.62 -3.15 16.71
C THR A 45 -9.79 -2.00 15.74
N SER A 46 -9.32 -0.82 16.15
CA SER A 46 -9.34 0.34 15.27
C SER A 46 -8.54 0.00 14.01
N LYS A 47 -9.15 0.21 12.85
CA LYS A 47 -8.46 0.01 11.57
C LYS A 47 -7.20 0.88 11.53
N PRO A 48 -6.01 0.32 11.24
CA PRO A 48 -4.77 1.10 11.22
C PRO A 48 -4.75 2.09 10.06
N ASN A 49 -4.06 3.20 10.23
CA ASN A 49 -3.68 4.05 9.12
C ASN A 49 -2.55 3.37 8.34
N ILE A 50 -2.57 3.49 7.01
CA ILE A 50 -1.60 2.88 6.11
C ILE A 50 -0.91 3.98 5.31
N LEU A 51 0.39 4.13 5.50
CA LEU A 51 1.26 4.98 4.68
C LEU A 51 2.17 4.08 3.85
N PHE A 52 1.92 4.04 2.54
CA PHE A 52 2.73 3.28 1.59
C PHE A 52 3.70 4.21 0.88
N VAL A 53 5.00 4.02 1.09
CA VAL A 53 6.05 4.85 0.51
C VAL A 53 6.89 4.01 -0.45
N ILE A 54 7.05 4.48 -1.68
CA ILE A 54 7.81 3.80 -2.71
C ILE A 54 8.74 4.79 -3.43
N SER A 55 10.01 4.45 -3.56
CA SER A 55 10.98 5.12 -4.42
C SER A 55 10.91 4.57 -5.84
N ASP A 56 11.40 5.32 -6.83
CA ASP A 56 11.37 4.91 -8.23
C ASP A 56 12.78 4.62 -8.72
N ASP A 57 13.02 3.40 -9.21
CA ASP A 57 14.32 2.89 -9.69
C ASP A 57 15.44 2.86 -8.62
N GLN A 58 15.10 2.71 -7.36
CA GLN A 58 16.10 2.53 -6.31
C GLN A 58 16.52 1.06 -6.22
N SER A 59 17.81 0.81 -6.43
CA SER A 59 18.38 -0.53 -6.32
C SER A 59 18.81 -0.87 -4.89
N TYR A 60 18.71 -2.14 -4.51
CA TYR A 60 19.42 -2.69 -3.36
C TYR A 60 20.95 -2.64 -3.61
N PRO A 61 21.82 -2.26 -2.63
CA PRO A 61 21.50 -1.94 -1.24
C PRO A 61 21.49 -0.42 -0.93
N HIS A 62 21.07 0.45 -1.84
CA HIS A 62 21.22 1.90 -1.75
C HIS A 62 20.25 2.55 -0.72
N ALA A 63 20.34 2.08 0.53
CA ALA A 63 19.77 2.72 1.71
C ALA A 63 20.71 2.52 2.90
N SER A 64 20.79 3.50 3.81
CA SER A 64 21.71 3.42 4.95
C SER A 64 21.40 2.25 5.89
N ALA A 65 20.15 1.83 6.04
CA ALA A 65 19.77 0.64 6.80
C ALA A 65 20.33 -0.67 6.21
N TYR A 66 20.69 -0.69 4.92
CA TYR A 66 21.37 -1.81 4.27
C TYR A 66 22.91 -1.68 4.26
N GLY A 67 23.45 -0.70 5.01
CA GLY A 67 24.88 -0.49 5.13
C GLY A 67 25.49 0.44 4.08
N SER A 68 24.69 1.05 3.20
CA SER A 68 25.22 2.01 2.22
C SER A 68 25.80 3.23 2.91
N SER A 69 27.08 3.54 2.62
CA SER A 69 27.73 4.79 3.06
C SER A 69 27.50 5.96 2.10
N LEU A 70 27.06 5.67 0.86
CA LEU A 70 26.88 6.66 -0.20
C LEU A 70 25.64 7.54 0.00
N VAL A 71 24.59 7.00 0.57
CA VAL A 71 23.32 7.69 0.75
C VAL A 71 22.88 7.65 2.20
N LYS A 72 22.20 8.72 2.61
CA LYS A 72 21.56 8.80 3.93
C LYS A 72 20.05 8.74 3.75
N THR A 73 19.42 7.73 4.34
CA THR A 73 17.98 7.49 4.24
C THR A 73 17.30 7.48 5.61
N PRO A 74 17.35 8.61 6.38
CA PRO A 74 16.91 8.61 7.78
C PRO A 74 15.45 8.22 7.99
N GLY A 75 14.57 8.55 7.05
CA GLY A 75 13.15 8.14 7.10
C GLY A 75 12.98 6.64 6.93
N PHE A 76 13.72 6.02 6.01
CA PHE A 76 13.74 4.56 5.82
C PHE A 76 14.35 3.86 7.03
N ASP A 77 15.46 4.40 7.55
CA ASP A 77 16.16 3.85 8.73
C ASP A 77 15.26 3.86 9.97
N LEU A 78 14.48 4.93 10.16
CA LEU A 78 13.51 5.01 11.25
C LEU A 78 12.45 3.89 11.16
N VAL A 79 11.95 3.62 9.96
CA VAL A 79 10.98 2.53 9.74
C VAL A 79 11.66 1.18 9.97
N ALA A 80 12.88 0.98 9.47
CA ALA A 80 13.64 -0.26 9.64
C ALA A 80 13.95 -0.56 11.12
N GLN A 81 14.25 0.46 11.93
CA GLN A 81 14.53 0.33 13.38
C GLN A 81 13.29 -0.04 14.19
N ASN A 82 12.09 0.39 13.74
CA ASN A 82 10.84 0.18 14.48
C ASN A 82 9.93 -0.89 13.85
N GLY A 83 10.38 -1.56 12.80
CA GLY A 83 9.60 -2.54 12.05
C GLY A 83 10.44 -3.71 11.56
N TRP A 84 10.05 -4.25 10.41
CA TRP A 84 10.74 -5.36 9.75
C TRP A 84 11.55 -4.86 8.57
N LEU A 85 12.83 -5.22 8.53
CA LEU A 85 13.73 -4.97 7.40
C LEU A 85 13.89 -6.26 6.58
N PHE A 86 13.46 -6.22 5.31
CA PHE A 86 13.54 -7.36 4.41
C PHE A 86 14.79 -7.24 3.54
N ASN A 87 15.73 -8.18 3.68
CA ASN A 87 16.94 -8.25 2.85
C ASN A 87 16.69 -8.93 1.49
N ASN A 88 15.62 -9.70 1.37
CA ASN A 88 15.28 -10.46 0.17
C ASN A 88 13.86 -10.08 -0.28
N ALA A 89 13.71 -8.90 -0.85
CA ALA A 89 12.48 -8.43 -1.47
C ALA A 89 12.68 -8.28 -2.97
N PHE A 90 11.80 -8.89 -3.77
CA PHE A 90 11.91 -8.93 -5.22
C PHE A 90 10.70 -8.28 -5.87
N VAL A 91 10.95 -7.49 -6.90
CA VAL A 91 9.87 -6.96 -7.73
C VAL A 91 9.45 -8.00 -8.78
N THR A 92 8.18 -7.99 -9.16
CA THR A 92 7.65 -8.91 -10.18
C THR A 92 8.12 -8.58 -11.58
N SER A 93 8.52 -7.33 -11.82
CA SER A 93 9.06 -6.79 -13.06
C SER A 93 9.89 -5.54 -12.76
N PRO A 94 11.03 -5.32 -13.41
CA PRO A 94 11.85 -4.13 -13.18
C PRO A 94 11.26 -2.83 -13.76
N GLY A 95 10.25 -2.92 -14.63
CA GLY A 95 9.58 -1.73 -15.21
C GLY A 95 8.57 -1.10 -14.26
N SER A 96 8.50 0.23 -14.22
CA SER A 96 7.62 0.99 -13.31
C SER A 96 6.15 0.60 -13.41
N SER A 97 5.55 0.60 -14.62
CA SER A 97 4.11 0.32 -14.79
C SER A 97 3.73 -1.10 -14.39
N PRO A 98 4.40 -2.16 -14.89
CA PRO A 98 4.06 -3.54 -14.54
C PRO A 98 4.32 -3.86 -13.07
N SER A 99 5.41 -3.34 -12.47
CA SER A 99 5.68 -3.51 -11.05
C SER A 99 4.58 -2.88 -10.19
N ARG A 100 4.21 -1.63 -10.51
CA ARG A 100 3.15 -0.91 -9.78
C ARG A 100 1.78 -1.55 -9.99
N ALA A 101 1.49 -2.09 -11.18
CA ALA A 101 0.26 -2.83 -11.44
C ALA A 101 0.19 -4.11 -10.61
N SER A 102 1.29 -4.85 -10.51
CA SER A 102 1.36 -6.04 -9.64
C SER A 102 1.16 -5.71 -8.16
N ILE A 103 1.75 -4.60 -7.67
CA ILE A 103 1.51 -4.14 -6.29
C ILE A 103 0.03 -3.81 -6.08
N LEU A 104 -0.60 -3.12 -7.03
CA LEU A 104 -1.98 -2.65 -6.91
C LEU A 104 -3.01 -3.78 -6.99
N THR A 105 -2.74 -4.82 -7.77
CA THR A 105 -3.66 -5.94 -8.02
C THR A 105 -3.35 -7.19 -7.22
N GLY A 106 -2.12 -7.32 -6.68
CA GLY A 106 -1.64 -8.57 -6.08
C GLY A 106 -1.38 -9.68 -7.10
N LEU A 107 -1.33 -9.37 -8.40
CA LEU A 107 -1.16 -10.33 -9.50
C LEU A 107 0.18 -10.17 -10.19
N TYR A 108 0.68 -11.22 -10.81
CA TYR A 108 1.88 -11.15 -11.64
C TYR A 108 1.61 -10.46 -12.99
N PRO A 109 2.66 -9.87 -13.63
CA PRO A 109 2.49 -9.14 -14.90
C PRO A 109 1.80 -9.93 -16.00
N TRP A 110 2.05 -11.23 -16.11
CA TRP A 110 1.41 -12.10 -17.11
C TRP A 110 -0.07 -12.41 -16.84
N GLN A 111 -0.62 -11.98 -15.70
CA GLN A 111 -2.01 -12.19 -15.30
C GLN A 111 -2.88 -10.95 -15.52
N ILE A 112 -2.28 -9.81 -15.86
CA ILE A 112 -2.92 -8.49 -15.86
C ILE A 112 -2.88 -7.80 -17.22
N GLU A 113 -2.81 -8.60 -18.30
CA GLU A 113 -2.90 -8.14 -19.69
C GLU A 113 -1.95 -6.96 -19.97
N GLU A 114 -2.45 -5.87 -20.57
CA GLU A 114 -1.65 -4.70 -20.91
C GLU A 114 -1.02 -4.03 -19.68
N ALA A 115 -1.68 -4.08 -18.52
CA ALA A 115 -1.11 -3.53 -17.29
C ALA A 115 0.20 -4.22 -16.87
N GLY A 116 0.45 -5.43 -17.36
CA GLY A 116 1.70 -6.17 -17.19
C GLY A 116 2.85 -5.69 -18.08
N THR A 117 2.63 -4.69 -18.94
CA THR A 117 3.63 -4.12 -19.84
C THR A 117 3.94 -2.65 -19.50
N HIS A 118 5.07 -2.14 -20.01
CA HIS A 118 5.50 -0.77 -19.73
C HIS A 118 4.74 0.26 -20.58
N ALA A 119 4.34 1.37 -19.95
CA ALA A 119 3.69 2.53 -20.57
C ALA A 119 2.38 2.19 -21.35
N SER A 120 1.66 1.21 -20.89
CA SER A 120 0.45 0.68 -21.52
C SER A 120 -0.85 1.30 -20.98
N SER A 121 -1.96 0.55 -21.05
CA SER A 121 -3.23 0.82 -20.38
C SER A 121 -3.35 0.01 -19.08
N PHE A 122 -4.36 0.35 -18.27
CA PHE A 122 -4.70 -0.42 -17.08
C PHE A 122 -6.17 -0.85 -17.17
N PRO A 123 -6.47 -2.10 -17.58
CA PRO A 123 -7.83 -2.55 -17.77
C PRO A 123 -8.71 -2.35 -16.53
N ILE A 124 -9.97 -1.98 -16.76
CA ILE A 124 -10.91 -1.62 -15.70
C ILE A 124 -11.34 -2.84 -14.86
N ASP A 125 -11.27 -4.03 -15.45
CA ASP A 125 -11.73 -5.26 -14.81
C ASP A 125 -10.83 -5.75 -13.68
N TYR A 126 -9.61 -5.22 -13.56
CA TYR A 126 -8.72 -5.53 -12.45
C TYR A 126 -9.02 -4.65 -11.25
N GLU A 127 -9.48 -5.29 -10.18
CA GLU A 127 -9.68 -4.66 -8.89
C GLU A 127 -8.33 -4.31 -8.24
N CYS A 128 -8.25 -3.11 -7.66
CA CYS A 128 -7.04 -2.62 -7.01
C CYS A 128 -7.27 -2.53 -5.50
N PHE A 129 -6.25 -2.88 -4.71
CA PHE A 129 -6.41 -2.85 -3.26
C PHE A 129 -6.78 -1.47 -2.69
N PRO A 130 -6.40 -0.30 -3.29
CA PRO A 130 -6.91 0.98 -2.82
C PRO A 130 -8.44 1.12 -2.97
N ASP A 131 -9.02 0.54 -4.02
CA ASP A 131 -10.48 0.55 -4.20
C ASP A 131 -11.17 -0.29 -3.11
N LEU A 132 -10.61 -1.47 -2.77
CA LEU A 132 -11.08 -2.30 -1.67
C LEU A 132 -10.95 -1.62 -0.30
N LEU A 133 -9.88 -0.86 -0.08
CA LEU A 133 -9.72 -0.09 1.15
C LEU A 133 -10.75 1.04 1.24
N GLU A 134 -11.06 1.72 0.15
CA GLU A 134 -12.12 2.75 0.10
C GLU A 134 -13.48 2.14 0.43
N GLU A 135 -13.84 1.00 -0.17
CA GLU A 135 -15.05 0.24 0.15
C GLU A 135 -15.11 -0.18 1.63
N ALA A 136 -13.94 -0.48 2.21
CA ALA A 136 -13.82 -0.77 3.64
C ALA A 136 -13.88 0.48 4.52
N GLY A 137 -14.11 1.68 3.97
CA GLY A 137 -14.27 2.94 4.69
C GLY A 137 -12.97 3.68 4.99
N TYR A 138 -11.89 3.37 4.29
CA TYR A 138 -10.67 4.17 4.34
C TYR A 138 -10.80 5.42 3.48
N TYR A 139 -10.21 6.53 3.96
CA TYR A 139 -9.92 7.68 3.13
C TYR A 139 -8.63 7.41 2.36
N ILE A 140 -8.66 7.51 1.03
CA ILE A 140 -7.53 7.09 0.20
C ILE A 140 -6.99 8.22 -0.67
N GLY A 141 -5.71 8.17 -1.02
CA GLY A 141 -5.08 9.12 -1.94
C GLY A 141 -3.63 8.82 -2.25
N TYR A 142 -3.06 9.57 -3.18
CA TYR A 142 -1.63 9.47 -3.47
C TYR A 142 -1.00 10.81 -3.80
N THR A 143 0.32 10.89 -3.63
CA THR A 143 1.17 11.99 -4.12
C THR A 143 2.36 11.45 -4.90
N GLY A 144 2.89 12.26 -5.82
CA GLY A 144 3.97 11.87 -6.70
C GLY A 144 3.51 10.95 -7.82
N LYS A 145 4.22 9.83 -8.00
CA LYS A 145 3.94 8.84 -9.03
C LYS A 145 3.03 7.73 -8.48
N GLY A 146 1.78 7.71 -8.94
CA GLY A 146 0.86 6.60 -8.72
C GLY A 146 1.18 5.42 -9.64
N TRP A 147 0.17 4.83 -10.31
CA TRP A 147 0.43 3.91 -11.42
C TRP A 147 0.85 4.70 -12.66
N GLY A 148 1.96 4.28 -13.24
CA GLY A 148 2.54 4.89 -14.45
C GLY A 148 4.00 4.44 -14.67
N PRO A 149 4.56 4.82 -15.85
CA PRO A 149 3.93 5.50 -16.97
C PRO A 149 2.85 4.66 -17.65
N GLY A 150 1.91 5.33 -18.30
CA GLY A 150 0.81 4.69 -19.03
C GLY A 150 -0.46 5.55 -19.03
N ASN A 151 -1.48 5.05 -19.68
CA ASN A 151 -2.76 5.76 -19.83
C ASN A 151 -3.92 4.93 -19.26
N TRP A 152 -4.18 5.07 -17.98
CA TRP A 152 -5.30 4.40 -17.30
C TRP A 152 -6.67 4.94 -17.74
N LYS A 153 -6.74 6.15 -18.32
CA LYS A 153 -8.01 6.80 -18.73
C LYS A 153 -8.69 6.10 -19.91
N ILE A 154 -7.89 5.56 -20.85
CA ILE A 154 -8.43 4.88 -22.04
C ILE A 154 -9.22 3.62 -21.70
N SER A 155 -9.01 3.04 -20.52
CA SER A 155 -9.75 1.89 -20.02
C SER A 155 -11.05 2.25 -19.31
N GLY A 156 -11.43 3.54 -19.28
CA GLY A 156 -12.64 4.02 -18.64
C GLY A 156 -12.55 4.20 -17.12
N ARG A 157 -11.36 4.06 -16.53
CA ARG A 157 -11.15 4.31 -15.09
C ARG A 157 -11.38 5.79 -14.77
N ARG A 158 -12.03 6.07 -13.66
CA ARG A 158 -12.34 7.44 -13.22
C ARG A 158 -11.13 8.15 -12.60
N ARG A 159 -10.14 7.40 -12.12
CA ARG A 159 -8.94 7.90 -11.43
C ARG A 159 -7.76 6.96 -11.64
N ASN A 160 -6.58 7.43 -11.26
CA ASN A 160 -5.40 6.57 -11.19
C ASN A 160 -5.67 5.39 -10.23
N PRO A 161 -5.23 4.16 -10.56
CA PRO A 161 -5.39 2.99 -9.69
C PRO A 161 -4.84 3.16 -8.26
N ALA A 162 -3.87 4.06 -8.05
CA ALA A 162 -3.33 4.37 -6.72
C ALA A 162 -4.28 5.20 -5.84
N GLY A 163 -5.34 5.80 -6.41
CA GLY A 163 -6.33 6.61 -5.70
C GLY A 163 -6.49 8.02 -6.27
N PRO A 164 -7.17 8.93 -5.56
CA PRO A 164 -7.24 10.37 -5.85
C PRO A 164 -5.87 11.04 -5.74
N GLU A 165 -5.59 11.97 -6.66
CA GLU A 165 -4.30 12.64 -6.76
C GLU A 165 -4.17 13.87 -5.85
N TYR A 166 -3.06 13.94 -5.09
CA TYR A 166 -2.62 15.07 -4.28
C TYR A 166 -1.25 15.57 -4.76
N ASN A 167 -1.20 16.30 -5.89
CA ASN A 167 0.02 16.81 -6.51
C ASN A 167 0.01 18.33 -6.72
N LYS A 168 -0.86 19.06 -6.01
CA LYS A 168 -1.01 20.52 -6.20
C LYS A 168 0.14 21.32 -5.60
N ARG A 169 0.67 20.88 -4.44
CA ARG A 169 1.77 21.58 -3.77
C ARG A 169 3.09 21.29 -4.46
N ARG A 170 3.84 22.36 -4.70
CA ARG A 170 5.12 22.32 -5.41
C ARG A 170 6.19 22.99 -4.59
N ILE A 171 7.44 22.58 -4.84
CA ILE A 171 8.66 23.21 -4.30
C ILE A 171 9.59 23.55 -5.46
N ARG A 172 10.55 24.44 -5.19
CA ARG A 172 11.71 24.60 -6.05
C ARG A 172 12.69 23.46 -5.72
N PRO A 173 12.97 22.54 -6.66
CA PRO A 173 13.89 21.44 -6.39
C PRO A 173 15.31 21.97 -6.21
N PRO A 174 16.13 21.31 -5.35
CA PRO A 174 17.52 21.74 -5.13
C PRO A 174 18.41 21.52 -6.35
N TYR A 175 18.09 20.50 -7.17
CA TYR A 175 18.85 20.14 -8.36
C TYR A 175 17.91 19.82 -9.53
N LYS A 176 18.44 19.93 -10.75
CA LYS A 176 17.75 19.44 -11.96
C LYS A 176 17.58 17.91 -11.85
N GLY A 177 16.43 17.42 -12.23
CA GLY A 177 16.11 15.98 -12.15
C GLY A 177 15.38 15.57 -10.86
N ILE A 178 15.45 16.41 -9.81
CA ILE A 178 14.60 16.23 -8.63
C ILE A 178 13.20 16.76 -8.91
N SER A 179 12.19 16.05 -8.47
CA SER A 179 10.78 16.43 -8.64
C SER A 179 10.49 17.76 -7.93
N ASN A 180 9.63 18.55 -8.54
CA ASN A 180 9.11 19.77 -7.89
C ASN A 180 7.86 19.49 -7.02
N ILE A 181 7.45 18.23 -6.87
CA ILE A 181 6.30 17.86 -6.03
C ILE A 181 6.68 17.95 -4.56
N ASN A 182 5.90 18.68 -3.79
CA ASN A 182 6.06 18.73 -2.34
C ASN A 182 5.26 17.59 -1.69
N TYR A 183 5.84 16.39 -1.64
CA TYR A 183 5.17 15.19 -1.12
C TYR A 183 4.62 15.38 0.29
N SER A 184 5.39 15.99 1.18
CA SER A 184 5.00 16.18 2.57
C SER A 184 3.83 17.17 2.73
N GLN A 185 3.81 18.25 1.96
CA GLN A 185 2.71 19.22 2.03
C GLN A 185 1.45 18.65 1.37
N ASN A 186 1.58 17.90 0.28
CA ASN A 186 0.45 17.19 -0.33
C ASN A 186 -0.16 16.16 0.63
N PHE A 187 0.67 15.46 1.42
CA PHE A 187 0.19 14.56 2.46
C PHE A 187 -0.53 15.31 3.59
N LYS A 188 -0.04 16.49 3.99
CA LYS A 188 -0.74 17.34 4.96
C LYS A 188 -2.11 17.80 4.44
N ASP A 189 -2.18 18.21 3.17
CA ASP A 189 -3.46 18.59 2.54
C ASP A 189 -4.43 17.38 2.53
N PHE A 190 -3.94 16.19 2.20
CA PHE A 190 -4.73 14.95 2.27
C PHE A 190 -5.27 14.68 3.69
N LEU A 191 -4.42 14.83 4.71
CA LEU A 191 -4.84 14.65 6.11
C LEU A 191 -5.84 15.71 6.56
N HIS A 192 -5.73 16.93 6.03
CA HIS A 192 -6.66 18.01 6.30
C HIS A 192 -8.03 17.75 5.66
N ASP A 193 -8.04 17.26 4.41
CA ASP A 193 -9.27 16.99 3.66
C ASP A 193 -10.00 15.75 4.17
N ARG A 194 -9.35 14.93 4.99
CA ARG A 194 -9.93 13.74 5.61
C ARG A 194 -10.92 14.14 6.71
N GLU A 195 -12.17 13.76 6.57
CA GLU A 195 -13.20 14.00 7.59
C GLU A 195 -13.03 13.09 8.82
N GLY A 196 -13.06 13.70 10.00
CA GLY A 196 -13.09 12.99 11.27
C GLY A 196 -11.89 12.08 11.54
N LYS A 197 -12.17 10.92 12.18
CA LYS A 197 -11.15 9.89 12.55
C LYS A 197 -11.13 8.71 11.59
N GLN A 198 -11.59 8.88 10.38
CA GLN A 198 -11.61 7.84 9.36
C GLN A 198 -10.18 7.28 9.15
N PRO A 199 -9.96 5.96 9.10
CA PRO A 199 -8.66 5.40 8.77
C PRO A 199 -8.26 5.82 7.38
N PHE A 200 -6.97 5.97 7.13
CA PHE A 200 -6.50 6.36 5.81
C PHE A 200 -5.53 5.35 5.19
N TYR A 201 -5.52 5.35 3.88
CA TYR A 201 -4.45 4.81 3.05
C TYR A 201 -3.89 5.95 2.18
N PHE A 202 -2.58 6.15 2.23
CA PHE A 202 -1.92 7.13 1.39
C PHE A 202 -0.66 6.58 0.74
N TRP A 203 -0.59 6.72 -0.59
CA TRP A 203 0.55 6.30 -1.39
C TRP A 203 1.47 7.50 -1.64
N VAL A 204 2.72 7.43 -1.20
CA VAL A 204 3.77 8.37 -1.54
C VAL A 204 4.68 7.72 -2.58
N GLY A 205 4.47 8.04 -3.84
CA GLY A 205 5.33 7.59 -4.94
C GLY A 205 6.38 8.65 -5.24
N ALA A 206 7.55 8.59 -4.59
CA ALA A 206 8.64 9.46 -4.95
C ALA A 206 9.07 9.22 -6.41
N ASN A 207 9.45 10.28 -7.11
CA ASN A 207 10.03 10.15 -8.45
C ASN A 207 11.52 9.82 -8.37
N GLU A 208 12.15 10.04 -7.25
CA GLU A 208 13.55 9.80 -6.98
C GLU A 208 13.79 8.33 -6.59
N PRO A 209 14.96 7.78 -6.94
CA PRO A 209 16.08 8.35 -7.71
C PRO A 209 16.01 8.11 -9.23
N HIS A 210 14.81 7.99 -9.83
CA HIS A 210 14.64 7.82 -11.27
C HIS A 210 15.28 9.00 -12.06
N ARG A 211 15.87 8.69 -13.22
CA ARG A 211 16.37 9.71 -14.15
C ARG A 211 15.28 10.73 -14.57
N PRO A 212 15.63 11.93 -15.12
CA PRO A 212 16.96 12.31 -15.56
C PRO A 212 17.87 12.75 -14.42
N TYR A 213 19.16 12.53 -14.59
CA TYR A 213 20.20 12.99 -13.66
C TYR A 213 20.86 14.25 -14.19
N GLU A 214 21.22 15.17 -13.30
CA GLU A 214 22.07 16.30 -13.67
C GLU A 214 23.53 15.82 -13.77
N LYS A 215 24.21 16.19 -14.86
CA LYS A 215 25.63 15.91 -15.01
C LYS A 215 26.42 16.50 -13.84
N ASP A 216 27.33 15.75 -13.30
CA ASP A 216 28.22 16.14 -12.20
C ASP A 216 27.47 16.53 -10.90
N SER A 217 26.21 16.05 -10.73
CA SER A 217 25.42 16.31 -9.52
C SER A 217 26.03 15.71 -8.25
N TRP A 218 26.88 14.70 -8.38
CA TRP A 218 27.64 14.10 -7.29
C TRP A 218 28.57 15.09 -6.60
N GLU A 219 29.19 16.03 -7.34
CA GLU A 219 30.00 17.12 -6.77
C GLU A 219 29.18 18.03 -5.86
N LYS A 220 27.97 18.39 -6.31
CA LYS A 220 27.03 19.22 -5.53
C LYS A 220 26.51 18.50 -4.28
N ALA A 221 26.52 17.18 -4.29
CA ALA A 221 26.11 16.34 -3.17
C ALA A 221 27.27 15.97 -2.23
N ASP A 222 28.44 16.60 -2.40
CA ASP A 222 29.67 16.31 -1.65
C ASP A 222 30.03 14.81 -1.67
N LYS A 223 29.95 14.22 -2.84
CA LYS A 223 30.30 12.80 -3.10
C LYS A 223 31.51 12.72 -4.00
N ARG A 224 32.29 11.66 -3.86
CA ARG A 224 33.44 11.41 -4.72
C ARG A 224 33.17 10.14 -5.53
N LEU A 225 33.53 10.15 -6.80
CA LEU A 225 33.36 8.98 -7.68
C LEU A 225 34.12 7.74 -7.17
N VAL A 226 35.23 7.94 -6.46
CA VAL A 226 36.01 6.83 -5.87
C VAL A 226 35.30 6.13 -4.72
N ASP A 227 34.26 6.75 -4.15
CA ASP A 227 33.46 6.16 -3.08
C ASP A 227 32.32 5.27 -3.65
N VAL A 228 32.14 5.27 -4.97
CA VAL A 228 31.11 4.49 -5.64
C VAL A 228 31.65 3.09 -5.94
N GLU A 229 31.09 2.10 -5.30
CA GLU A 229 31.34 0.69 -5.61
C GLU A 229 30.57 0.31 -6.88
N VAL A 230 31.31 0.01 -7.94
CA VAL A 230 30.72 -0.47 -9.22
C VAL A 230 30.67 -1.99 -9.17
N PRO A 231 29.50 -2.59 -9.36
CA PRO A 231 29.38 -4.05 -9.41
C PRO A 231 30.26 -4.64 -10.53
N PRO A 232 30.86 -5.82 -10.33
CA PRO A 232 31.84 -6.39 -11.27
C PRO A 232 31.26 -6.81 -12.63
N PHE A 233 29.93 -6.76 -12.77
CA PHE A 233 29.23 -7.09 -14.02
C PHE A 233 28.80 -5.86 -14.84
N LEU A 234 29.22 -4.65 -14.45
CA LEU A 234 28.99 -3.40 -15.18
C LEU A 234 30.25 -2.90 -15.86
#